data_a1e6d106a5deaa26015cf4ba2e1667eb
#
_entry.id   a1e6d106a5deaa26015cf4ba2e1667eb
#
_cell.length_a   1.000
_cell.length_b   1.000
_cell.length_c   1.000
_cell.angle_alpha   90.00
_cell.angle_beta   90.00
_cell.angle_gamma   90.00
#
_symmetry.space_group_name_H-M   'P 1'
#
loop_
_entity.id
_entity.type
_entity.pdbx_description
1 polymer ?
#
loop_
_entity_poly.entity_id
_entity_poly.type
_entity_poly.pdbx_seq_one_letter_code
_entity_poly.pdbx_strand_id
1 'polypeptide(L)'
;MNTGFTLFFYGLSAILLSLSFRKDREKTNRAVKKAVFMMLGVLPYFLTILLVTGTAFFILPSKTVQTLMGTESGIRGMLLAAVTGAAALVPVLAVFPVVSELLKNGAGTAQMAVFISTLTTVGIVTIPLEVKYMGVKAAVLRNLLFFLLAFATSSLLEMLL
;
A
#
# COMPACT_ATOMS: atom_id res chain seq x y z
N MET A 1 -2.08 10.78 17.12
CA MET A 1 -2.50 9.37 17.34
C MET A 1 -2.86 9.26 18.81
N ASN A 2 -4.11 8.90 19.13
CA ASN A 2 -4.57 8.89 20.53
C ASN A 2 -3.84 7.80 21.32
N THR A 3 -2.97 8.22 22.23
CA THR A 3 -2.17 7.35 23.12
C THR A 3 -3.05 6.33 23.86
N GLY A 4 -4.28 6.72 24.22
CA GLY A 4 -5.26 5.83 24.86
C GLY A 4 -5.70 4.66 23.99
N PHE A 5 -5.89 4.90 22.68
CA PHE A 5 -6.26 3.85 21.73
C PHE A 5 -5.13 2.83 21.55
N THR A 6 -3.92 3.30 21.48
CA THR A 6 -2.72 2.44 21.36
C THR A 6 -2.52 1.59 22.61
N LEU A 7 -2.65 2.18 23.81
CA LEU A 7 -2.55 1.46 25.07
C LEU A 7 -3.66 0.42 25.23
N PHE A 8 -4.88 0.71 24.79
CA PHE A 8 -5.97 -0.26 24.78
C PHE A 8 -5.65 -1.49 23.96
N PHE A 9 -5.15 -1.33 22.72
CA PHE A 9 -4.78 -2.46 21.85
C PHE A 9 -3.60 -3.27 22.38
N TYR A 10 -2.58 -2.61 22.94
CA TYR A 10 -1.48 -3.33 23.58
C TYR A 10 -1.94 -4.12 24.79
N GLY A 11 -2.80 -3.52 25.65
CA GLY A 11 -3.38 -4.20 26.81
C GLY A 11 -4.24 -5.41 26.40
N LEU A 12 -5.12 -5.23 25.42
CA LEU A 12 -5.94 -6.30 24.89
C LEU A 12 -5.11 -7.44 24.32
N SER A 13 -4.08 -7.11 23.53
CA SER A 13 -3.17 -8.11 22.94
C SER A 13 -2.41 -8.88 24.00
N ALA A 14 -1.92 -8.21 25.05
CA ALA A 14 -1.21 -8.85 26.17
C ALA A 14 -2.13 -9.81 26.95
N ILE A 15 -3.38 -9.41 27.22
CA ILE A 15 -4.37 -10.24 27.91
C ILE A 15 -4.68 -11.48 27.06
N LEU A 16 -4.98 -11.31 25.77
CA LEU A 16 -5.28 -12.43 24.88
C LEU A 16 -4.10 -13.40 24.74
N LEU A 17 -2.89 -12.87 24.65
CA LEU A 17 -1.67 -13.67 24.59
C LEU A 17 -1.48 -14.48 25.88
N SER A 18 -1.68 -13.87 27.04
CA SER A 18 -1.59 -14.51 28.36
C SER A 18 -2.62 -15.63 28.52
N LEU A 19 -3.86 -15.41 28.08
CA LEU A 19 -4.91 -16.42 28.07
C LEU A 19 -4.57 -17.58 27.11
N SER A 20 -4.02 -17.28 25.95
CA SER A 20 -3.56 -18.29 24.99
C SER A 20 -2.44 -19.16 25.57
N PHE A 21 -1.47 -18.56 26.24
CA PHE A 21 -0.39 -19.30 26.92
C PHE A 21 -0.88 -20.20 28.05
N ARG A 22 -1.95 -19.79 28.77
CA ARG A 22 -2.58 -20.62 29.80
C ARG A 22 -3.32 -21.83 29.20
N LYS A 23 -3.90 -21.68 28.01
CA LYS A 23 -4.69 -22.73 27.35
C LYS A 23 -3.82 -23.77 26.66
N ASP A 24 -2.80 -23.34 25.89
CA ASP A 24 -1.90 -24.26 25.18
C ASP A 24 -0.57 -23.54 24.88
N ARG A 25 0.43 -23.80 25.70
CA ARG A 25 1.76 -23.19 25.59
C ARG A 25 2.46 -23.53 24.27
N GLU A 26 2.31 -24.77 23.83
CA GLU A 26 3.04 -25.24 22.64
C GLU A 26 2.51 -24.58 21.37
N LYS A 27 1.18 -24.57 21.21
CA LYS A 27 0.53 -23.92 20.06
C LYS A 27 0.78 -22.41 20.05
N THR A 28 0.72 -21.76 21.22
CA THR A 28 0.98 -20.32 21.34
C THR A 28 2.43 -20.00 20.97
N ASN A 29 3.39 -20.79 21.43
CA ASN A 29 4.80 -20.59 21.09
C ASN A 29 5.08 -20.77 19.60
N ARG A 30 4.47 -21.78 18.97
CA ARG A 30 4.54 -21.99 17.52
C ARG A 30 3.91 -20.79 16.76
N ALA A 31 2.77 -20.28 17.23
CA ALA A 31 2.11 -19.12 16.61
C ALA A 31 2.95 -17.84 16.72
N VAL A 32 3.51 -17.57 17.91
CA VAL A 32 4.40 -16.41 18.12
C VAL A 32 5.66 -16.52 17.25
N LYS A 33 6.28 -17.71 17.23
CA LYS A 33 7.45 -17.94 16.37
C LYS A 33 7.12 -17.70 14.89
N LYS A 34 5.98 -18.20 14.42
CA LYS A 34 5.51 -17.98 13.05
C LYS A 34 5.27 -16.50 12.76
N ALA A 35 4.65 -15.77 13.69
CA ALA A 35 4.42 -14.32 13.56
C ALA A 35 5.74 -13.52 13.45
N VAL A 36 6.74 -13.87 14.29
CA VAL A 36 8.07 -13.25 14.21
C VAL A 36 8.75 -13.55 12.87
N PHE A 37 8.71 -14.78 12.38
CA PHE A 37 9.27 -15.11 11.07
C PHE A 37 8.56 -14.38 9.92
N MET A 38 7.23 -14.24 9.97
CA MET A 38 6.49 -13.47 9.00
C MET A 38 6.90 -11.98 9.01
N MET A 39 7.05 -11.40 10.21
CA MET A 39 7.51 -10.03 10.37
C MET A 39 8.93 -9.83 9.83
N LEU A 40 9.85 -10.73 10.17
CA LEU A 40 11.22 -10.71 9.66
C LEU A 40 11.29 -10.89 8.13
N GLY A 41 10.37 -11.66 7.55
CA GLY A 41 10.26 -11.82 6.10
C GLY A 41 9.81 -10.55 5.37
N VAL A 42 8.98 -9.71 6.00
CA VAL A 42 8.49 -8.45 5.42
C VAL A 42 9.49 -7.30 5.64
N LEU A 43 10.25 -7.35 6.74
CA LEU A 43 11.16 -6.30 7.17
C LEU A 43 12.19 -5.89 6.09
N PRO A 44 12.91 -6.80 5.39
CA PRO A 44 13.86 -6.42 4.36
C PRO A 44 13.21 -5.68 3.19
N TYR A 45 12.01 -6.09 2.76
CA TYR A 45 11.27 -5.37 1.72
C TYR A 45 10.94 -3.95 2.17
N PHE A 46 10.46 -3.79 3.41
CA PHE A 46 10.14 -2.49 3.98
C PHE A 46 11.37 -1.58 4.06
N LEU A 47 12.49 -2.07 4.56
CA LEU A 47 13.75 -1.33 4.64
C LEU A 47 14.29 -0.95 3.25
N THR A 48 14.24 -1.87 2.29
CA THR A 48 14.68 -1.60 0.92
C THR A 48 13.85 -0.48 0.30
N ILE A 49 12.52 -0.51 0.46
CA ILE A 49 11.63 0.53 -0.05
C ILE A 49 11.94 1.88 0.60
N LEU A 50 12.12 1.93 1.91
CA LEU A 50 12.48 3.16 2.61
C LEU A 50 13.83 3.73 2.14
N LEU A 51 14.83 2.88 1.95
CA LEU A 51 16.14 3.30 1.44
C LEU A 51 16.05 3.84 0.02
N VAL A 52 15.42 3.08 -0.89
CA VAL A 52 15.25 3.48 -2.29
C VAL A 52 14.46 4.78 -2.38
N THR A 53 13.37 4.89 -1.62
CA THR A 53 12.51 6.08 -1.62
C THR A 53 13.23 7.28 -1.03
N GLY A 54 13.89 7.11 0.12
CA GLY A 54 14.68 8.18 0.75
C GLY A 54 15.77 8.69 -0.17
N THR A 55 16.48 7.80 -0.86
CA THR A 55 17.50 8.18 -1.84
C THR A 55 16.89 8.86 -3.07
N ALA A 56 15.77 8.35 -3.57
CA ALA A 56 15.07 8.95 -4.71
C ALA A 56 14.59 10.38 -4.39
N PHE A 57 14.04 10.62 -3.21
CA PHE A 57 13.61 11.97 -2.80
C PHE A 57 14.76 12.93 -2.52
N PHE A 58 15.93 12.43 -2.16
CA PHE A 58 17.12 13.26 -2.06
C PHE A 58 17.58 13.77 -3.43
N ILE A 59 17.37 12.99 -4.48
CA ILE A 59 17.78 13.30 -5.85
C ILE A 59 16.68 14.04 -6.63
N LEU A 60 15.40 13.72 -6.38
CA LEU A 60 14.25 14.28 -7.10
C LEU A 60 13.81 15.63 -6.48
N PRO A 61 13.90 16.74 -7.23
CA PRO A 61 13.37 18.01 -6.76
C PRO A 61 11.86 17.93 -6.55
N SER A 62 11.36 18.56 -5.49
CA SER A 62 9.91 18.64 -5.19
C SER A 62 9.11 19.20 -6.37
N LYS A 63 9.71 20.10 -7.16
CA LYS A 63 9.11 20.64 -8.40
C LYS A 63 8.76 19.54 -9.41
N THR A 64 9.59 18.52 -9.55
CA THR A 64 9.33 17.40 -10.46
C THR A 64 8.14 16.57 -9.99
N VAL A 65 8.03 16.31 -8.69
CA VAL A 65 6.88 15.63 -8.10
C VAL A 65 5.60 16.44 -8.32
N GLN A 66 5.63 17.75 -8.07
CA GLN A 66 4.50 18.65 -8.30
C GLN A 66 4.07 18.68 -9.77
N THR A 67 5.03 18.73 -10.70
CA THR A 67 4.71 18.78 -12.13
C THR A 67 4.11 17.47 -12.64
N LEU A 68 4.61 16.33 -12.17
CA LEU A 68 4.20 15.01 -12.65
C LEU A 68 2.97 14.45 -11.94
N MET A 69 2.86 14.68 -10.64
CA MET A 69 1.84 14.07 -9.76
C MET A 69 1.18 15.08 -8.81
N GLY A 70 1.38 16.41 -9.04
CA GLY A 70 0.72 17.46 -8.27
C GLY A 70 -0.75 17.60 -8.65
N THR A 71 -1.50 18.38 -7.87
CA THR A 71 -2.93 18.64 -8.10
C THR A 71 -3.19 19.22 -9.48
N GLU A 72 -2.30 20.09 -9.96
CA GLU A 72 -2.42 20.73 -11.29
C GLU A 72 -2.14 19.77 -12.45
N SER A 73 -1.55 18.59 -12.20
CA SER A 73 -1.31 17.58 -13.24
C SER A 73 -2.60 16.92 -13.76
N GLY A 74 -3.70 17.04 -13.01
CA GLY A 74 -5.03 16.54 -13.36
C GLY A 74 -5.03 15.06 -13.74
N ILE A 75 -5.77 14.70 -14.77
CA ILE A 75 -5.92 13.30 -15.25
C ILE A 75 -4.58 12.70 -15.70
N ARG A 76 -3.65 13.49 -16.22
CA ARG A 76 -2.34 12.99 -16.65
C ARG A 76 -1.51 12.47 -15.48
N GLY A 77 -1.48 13.22 -14.38
CA GLY A 77 -0.82 12.77 -13.14
C GLY A 77 -1.51 11.57 -12.52
N MET A 78 -2.84 11.52 -12.55
CA MET A 78 -3.60 10.35 -12.11
C MET A 78 -3.26 9.10 -12.95
N LEU A 79 -3.14 9.25 -14.28
CA LEU A 79 -2.78 8.15 -15.17
C LEU A 79 -1.37 7.64 -14.89
N LEU A 80 -0.40 8.53 -14.70
CA LEU A 80 0.97 8.20 -14.30
C LEU A 80 0.98 7.45 -12.96
N ALA A 81 0.26 7.95 -11.97
CA ALA A 81 0.12 7.31 -10.67
C ALA A 81 -0.54 5.93 -10.77
N ALA A 82 -1.59 5.80 -11.59
CA ALA A 82 -2.29 4.53 -11.82
C ALA A 82 -1.39 3.47 -12.46
N VAL A 83 -0.64 3.83 -13.49
CA VAL A 83 0.26 2.89 -14.19
C VAL A 83 1.41 2.48 -13.27
N THR A 84 2.01 3.42 -12.55
CA THR A 84 3.09 3.11 -11.61
C THR A 84 2.60 2.25 -10.45
N GLY A 85 1.41 2.52 -9.91
CA GLY A 85 0.78 1.69 -8.88
C GLY A 85 0.50 0.28 -9.36
N ALA A 86 -0.14 0.14 -10.53
CA ALA A 86 -0.47 -1.17 -11.12
C ALA A 86 0.76 -2.03 -11.48
N ALA A 87 1.90 -1.41 -11.76
CA ALA A 87 3.15 -2.10 -12.05
C ALA A 87 3.96 -2.43 -10.79
N ALA A 88 3.69 -1.79 -9.67
CA ALA A 88 4.44 -1.98 -8.44
C ALA A 88 4.06 -3.30 -7.75
N LEU A 89 5.06 -4.12 -7.43
CA LEU A 89 4.92 -5.34 -6.62
C LEU A 89 5.42 -5.08 -5.20
N VAL A 90 4.71 -4.23 -4.48
CA VAL A 90 5.14 -3.79 -3.16
C VAL A 90 4.04 -4.08 -2.13
N PRO A 91 4.39 -4.57 -0.92
CA PRO A 91 3.40 -4.67 0.15
C PRO A 91 2.79 -3.32 0.47
N VAL A 92 1.47 -3.23 0.45
CA VAL A 92 0.71 -1.98 0.63
C VAL A 92 1.13 -1.20 1.89
N LEU A 93 1.40 -1.90 2.98
CA LEU A 93 1.83 -1.27 4.23
C LEU A 93 3.17 -0.53 4.11
N ALA A 94 4.07 -1.02 3.24
CA ALA A 94 5.36 -0.39 3.00
C ALA A 94 5.26 0.86 2.12
N VAL A 95 4.15 1.06 1.42
CA VAL A 95 3.93 2.20 0.52
C VAL A 95 3.44 3.45 1.25
N PHE A 96 2.78 3.32 2.39
CA PHE A 96 2.26 4.48 3.13
C PHE A 96 3.32 5.54 3.49
N PRO A 97 4.53 5.20 3.97
CA PRO A 97 5.58 6.20 4.17
C PRO A 97 5.97 6.92 2.88
N VAL A 98 6.03 6.18 1.76
CA VAL A 98 6.34 6.73 0.43
C VAL A 98 5.29 7.75 0.01
N VAL A 99 4.01 7.38 0.12
CA VAL A 99 2.88 8.26 -0.20
C VAL A 99 2.86 9.49 0.69
N SER A 100 3.14 9.32 1.99
CA SER A 100 3.24 10.45 2.94
C SER A 100 4.32 11.44 2.51
N GLU A 101 5.47 10.95 2.05
CA GLU A 101 6.57 11.79 1.61
C GLU A 101 6.28 12.46 0.26
N LEU A 102 5.63 11.74 -0.68
CA LEU A 102 5.16 12.33 -1.94
C LEU A 102 4.16 13.47 -1.70
N LEU A 103 3.19 13.28 -0.79
CA LEU A 103 2.24 14.32 -0.42
C LEU A 103 2.93 15.56 0.16
N LYS A 104 3.91 15.39 1.05
CA LYS A 104 4.73 16.50 1.59
C LYS A 104 5.50 17.24 0.51
N ASN A 105 5.94 16.55 -0.54
CA ASN A 105 6.63 17.11 -1.70
C ASN A 105 5.68 17.66 -2.76
N GLY A 106 4.36 17.72 -2.49
CA GLY A 106 3.37 18.39 -3.32
C GLY A 106 2.67 17.48 -4.34
N ALA A 107 2.70 16.16 -4.15
CA ALA A 107 1.82 15.26 -4.88
C ALA A 107 0.35 15.52 -4.51
N GLY A 108 -0.55 15.39 -5.48
CA GLY A 108 -1.97 15.57 -5.25
C GLY A 108 -2.62 14.38 -4.55
N THR A 109 -3.63 14.66 -3.74
CA THR A 109 -4.34 13.63 -2.96
C THR A 109 -5.03 12.61 -3.87
N ALA A 110 -5.67 13.07 -4.96
CA ALA A 110 -6.31 12.19 -5.93
C ALA A 110 -5.30 11.28 -6.64
N GLN A 111 -4.13 11.81 -7.02
CA GLN A 111 -3.06 11.05 -7.64
C GLN A 111 -2.55 9.96 -6.70
N MET A 112 -2.38 10.26 -5.41
CA MET A 112 -1.96 9.28 -4.43
C MET A 112 -3.06 8.25 -4.11
N ALA A 113 -4.32 8.66 -4.12
CA ALA A 113 -5.45 7.75 -3.96
C ALA A 113 -5.54 6.75 -5.12
N VAL A 114 -5.40 7.21 -6.37
CA VAL A 114 -5.33 6.32 -7.55
C VAL A 114 -4.14 5.38 -7.45
N PHE A 115 -2.96 5.88 -7.07
CA PHE A 115 -1.75 5.08 -6.91
C PHE A 115 -1.95 3.92 -5.92
N ILE A 116 -2.47 4.21 -4.72
CA ILE A 116 -2.73 3.18 -3.70
C ILE A 116 -3.81 2.20 -4.18
N SER A 117 -4.88 2.72 -4.79
CA SER A 117 -5.99 1.89 -5.28
C SER A 117 -5.52 0.91 -6.36
N THR A 118 -4.78 1.38 -7.34
CA THR A 118 -4.26 0.52 -8.42
C THR A 118 -3.21 -0.46 -7.93
N LEU A 119 -2.32 -0.04 -7.04
CA LEU A 119 -1.32 -0.91 -6.41
C LEU A 119 -1.95 -2.09 -5.66
N THR A 120 -3.12 -1.88 -5.06
CA THR A 120 -3.80 -2.93 -4.28
C THR A 120 -4.71 -3.82 -5.11
N THR A 121 -5.27 -3.31 -6.19
CA THR A 121 -6.35 -3.98 -6.91
C THR A 121 -6.01 -4.39 -8.34
N VAL A 122 -5.05 -3.70 -8.96
CA VAL A 122 -4.63 -3.95 -10.35
C VAL A 122 -3.22 -4.54 -10.34
N GLY A 123 -3.08 -5.75 -10.86
CA GLY A 123 -1.79 -6.43 -10.87
C GLY A 123 -1.31 -6.70 -12.30
N ILE A 124 -0.68 -5.73 -12.96
CA ILE A 124 -0.14 -5.94 -14.32
C ILE A 124 0.85 -7.12 -14.33
N VAL A 125 1.70 -7.21 -13.32
CA VAL A 125 2.72 -8.26 -13.21
C VAL A 125 2.10 -9.60 -12.79
N THR A 126 0.95 -9.59 -12.11
CA THR A 126 0.24 -10.80 -11.67
C THR A 126 -0.74 -11.34 -12.72
N ILE A 127 -1.01 -10.60 -13.81
CA ILE A 127 -1.91 -11.05 -14.88
C ILE A 127 -1.65 -12.49 -15.36
N PRO A 128 -0.40 -12.92 -15.63
CA PRO A 128 -0.16 -14.29 -16.08
C PRO A 128 -0.62 -15.35 -15.07
N LEU A 129 -0.47 -15.06 -13.78
CA LEU A 129 -0.93 -15.93 -12.71
C LEU A 129 -2.45 -15.93 -12.61
N GLU A 130 -3.09 -14.78 -12.68
CA GLU A 130 -4.55 -14.63 -12.66
C GLU A 130 -5.19 -15.36 -13.85
N VAL A 131 -4.61 -15.21 -15.04
CA VAL A 131 -5.07 -15.91 -16.26
C VAL A 131 -5.01 -17.43 -16.08
N LYS A 132 -3.98 -17.94 -15.46
CA LYS A 132 -3.82 -19.38 -15.19
C LYS A 132 -4.93 -19.94 -14.30
N TYR A 133 -5.40 -19.17 -13.29
CA TYR A 133 -6.40 -19.66 -12.32
C TYR A 133 -7.84 -19.24 -12.65
N MET A 134 -8.05 -18.07 -13.25
CA MET A 134 -9.37 -17.49 -13.49
C MET A 134 -9.76 -17.43 -14.96
N GLY A 135 -8.81 -17.68 -15.87
CA GLY A 135 -9.00 -17.52 -17.32
C GLY A 135 -8.80 -16.07 -17.79
N VAL A 136 -8.52 -15.92 -19.08
CA VAL A 136 -8.16 -14.62 -19.69
C VAL A 136 -9.26 -13.57 -19.52
N LYS A 137 -10.52 -13.93 -19.80
CA LYS A 137 -11.64 -12.98 -19.75
C LYS A 137 -11.84 -12.41 -18.34
N ALA A 138 -11.82 -13.25 -17.31
CA ALA A 138 -12.03 -12.82 -15.93
C ALA A 138 -10.86 -11.96 -15.42
N ALA A 139 -9.62 -12.37 -15.72
CA ALA A 139 -8.43 -11.63 -15.32
C ALA A 139 -8.39 -10.23 -15.94
N VAL A 140 -8.61 -10.12 -17.26
CA VAL A 140 -8.60 -8.83 -17.96
C VAL A 140 -9.76 -7.95 -17.51
N LEU A 141 -10.97 -8.49 -17.44
CA LEU A 141 -12.16 -7.72 -17.03
C LEU A 141 -12.00 -7.21 -15.58
N ARG A 142 -11.51 -8.05 -14.67
CA ARG A 142 -11.23 -7.65 -13.29
C ARG A 142 -10.24 -6.48 -13.22
N ASN A 143 -9.08 -6.61 -13.85
CA ASN A 143 -8.06 -5.57 -13.81
C ASN A 143 -8.54 -4.27 -14.46
N LEU A 144 -9.27 -4.34 -15.57
CA LEU A 144 -9.84 -3.16 -16.23
C LEU A 144 -10.89 -2.46 -15.36
N LEU A 145 -11.82 -3.23 -14.77
CA LEU A 145 -12.85 -2.67 -13.90
C LEU A 145 -12.25 -2.00 -12.66
N PHE A 146 -11.27 -2.63 -12.00
CA PHE A 146 -10.60 -2.03 -10.86
C PHE A 146 -9.77 -0.81 -11.22
N PHE A 147 -9.15 -0.81 -12.41
CA PHE A 147 -8.45 0.36 -12.92
C PHE A 147 -9.40 1.55 -13.09
N LEU A 148 -10.56 1.34 -13.72
CA LEU A 148 -11.59 2.38 -13.88
C LEU A 148 -12.18 2.83 -12.55
N LEU A 149 -12.45 1.88 -11.65
CA LEU A 149 -12.93 2.17 -10.30
C LEU A 149 -11.93 3.02 -9.50
N ALA A 150 -10.64 2.78 -9.63
CA ALA A 150 -9.60 3.57 -8.98
C ALA A 150 -9.68 5.05 -9.38
N PHE A 151 -9.93 5.35 -10.66
CA PHE A 151 -10.15 6.72 -11.11
C PHE A 151 -11.45 7.31 -10.55
N ALA A 152 -12.54 6.57 -10.64
CA ALA A 152 -13.84 7.03 -10.14
C ALA A 152 -13.80 7.36 -8.64
N THR A 153 -13.25 6.46 -7.82
CA THR A 153 -13.15 6.67 -6.37
C THR A 153 -12.21 7.81 -6.00
N SER A 154 -11.12 7.97 -6.71
CA SER A 154 -10.13 9.04 -6.44
C SER A 154 -10.64 10.41 -6.88
N SER A 155 -11.35 10.50 -8.00
CA SER A 155 -12.02 11.74 -8.43
C SER A 155 -13.14 12.14 -7.45
N LEU A 156 -13.88 11.16 -6.94
CA LEU A 156 -14.89 11.42 -5.91
C LEU A 156 -14.24 11.93 -4.61
N LEU A 157 -13.10 11.36 -4.21
CA LEU A 157 -12.36 11.79 -3.03
C LEU A 157 -11.87 13.24 -3.19
N GLU A 158 -11.36 13.60 -4.38
CA GLU A 158 -10.93 14.98 -4.68
C GLU A 158 -12.08 15.97 -4.61
N MET A 159 -13.29 15.56 -4.99
CA MET A 159 -14.48 16.40 -4.92
C MET A 159 -14.98 16.63 -3.48
N LEU A 160 -14.65 15.71 -2.55
CA LEU A 160 -15.09 15.76 -1.17
C LEU A 160 -14.09 16.46 -0.23
N LEU A 161 -12.84 16.64 -0.64
CA LEU A 161 -11.78 17.31 0.13
C LEU A 161 -11.59 18.75 -0.28
#